data_95c3dd0859158d173e7620d97762056b
#
_entry.id   95c3dd0859158d173e7620d97762056b
#
_cell.length_a   1.000
_cell.length_b   1.000
_cell.length_c   1.000
_cell.angle_alpha   90.00
_cell.angle_beta   90.00
_cell.angle_gamma   90.00
#
_symmetry.space_group_name_H-M   'P 1'
#
loop_
_entity.id
_entity.type
_entity.pdbx_description
1 polymer ?
#
loop_
_entity_poly.entity_id
_entity_poly.type
_entity_poly.pdbx_seq_one_letter_code
_entity_poly.pdbx_strand_id
1 'polypeptide(L)'
;MTEVTSIETSRRDSRNRPSFRNNALLGGISDGIYAEPADKIRVIQCSPNEIIFEENDSGDSLYLIAEGSVKISKRGRAGQQETLAYLMECDFFGEMALVDTGQRSAQAAAVGHVVVGRIDREGWDLLLQLAPQQVLANFTRSVTKRLRHNNQHFIEEVMRSERLSLVGSTISSIVHDMNNPISCILCACEVIRKNNAEGLIGEAAELIRGAVKNMENMTRELIDFSRGNTQLNLELFLVEDLVDAIEAEFSKDRPQIELRVEVFYNGAIQADRHRLVRVFSNLIRNACEAMAKTDQKILTFAIKRTETGLQFEISDTGCGIPAQLLPRIFEPFVTHGKSNGTGLGLAISKAVVEAHHGTISVKSGEQGTTFTVDLPIQA
;
A
#
# COMPACT_ATOMS: atom_id res chain seq x y z
N MET A 1 -13.09 0.95 -41.71
CA MET A 1 -12.65 -0.25 -42.46
C MET A 1 -11.18 -0.11 -42.72
N THR A 2 -10.37 -0.65 -41.86
CA THR A 2 -8.93 -0.84 -42.13
C THR A 2 -8.63 -2.22 -41.57
N GLU A 3 -8.75 -3.24 -42.45
CA GLU A 3 -8.34 -4.60 -42.17
C GLU A 3 -6.82 -4.61 -41.97
N VAL A 4 -6.40 -5.16 -40.83
CA VAL A 4 -5.02 -5.49 -40.54
C VAL A 4 -4.52 -6.41 -41.66
N THR A 5 -3.51 -5.98 -42.37
CA THR A 5 -2.85 -6.75 -43.44
C THR A 5 -2.15 -7.94 -42.76
N SER A 6 -2.89 -9.06 -42.63
CA SER A 6 -2.33 -10.31 -42.17
C SER A 6 -1.30 -10.79 -43.17
N ILE A 7 -0.03 -10.80 -42.78
CA ILE A 7 0.98 -11.60 -43.45
C ILE A 7 0.62 -13.07 -43.14
N GLU A 8 -0.14 -13.68 -44.03
CA GLU A 8 -0.39 -15.12 -44.05
C GLU A 8 0.95 -15.83 -44.22
N THR A 9 1.52 -16.28 -43.09
CA THR A 9 2.65 -17.20 -43.15
C THR A 9 2.12 -18.55 -43.64
N SER A 10 2.45 -18.83 -44.92
CA SER A 10 2.29 -20.06 -45.66
C SER A 10 2.48 -21.30 -44.77
N ARG A 11 1.62 -22.31 -45.02
CA ARG A 11 1.72 -23.70 -44.56
C ARG A 11 3.07 -24.33 -44.90
N ARG A 12 4.13 -24.06 -44.10
CA ARG A 12 5.40 -24.84 -44.14
C ARG A 12 6.23 -24.44 -42.89
N ASP A 13 5.98 -25.04 -41.78
CA ASP A 13 6.97 -25.62 -40.86
C ASP A 13 6.27 -26.09 -39.57
N SER A 14 5.88 -27.33 -39.50
CA SER A 14 5.23 -27.93 -38.32
C SER A 14 6.19 -28.08 -37.12
N ARG A 15 7.45 -27.68 -37.25
CA ARG A 15 8.47 -27.81 -36.21
C ARG A 15 8.68 -26.56 -35.36
N ASN A 16 8.07 -25.43 -35.69
CA ASN A 16 8.27 -24.17 -34.97
C ASN A 16 6.95 -23.45 -34.61
N ARG A 17 5.87 -24.19 -34.45
CA ARG A 17 4.61 -23.61 -33.97
C ARG A 17 4.73 -23.36 -32.46
N PRO A 18 4.45 -22.15 -31.95
CA PRO A 18 4.42 -21.90 -30.51
C PRO A 18 3.38 -22.79 -29.85
N SER A 19 3.73 -23.35 -28.70
CA SER A 19 2.81 -24.19 -27.95
C SER A 19 1.95 -23.33 -27.02
N PHE A 20 0.64 -23.43 -27.17
CA PHE A 20 -0.33 -22.76 -26.26
C PHE A 20 -0.77 -23.65 -25.10
N ARG A 21 -0.14 -24.77 -24.90
CA ARG A 21 -0.54 -25.80 -23.94
C ARG A 21 -0.48 -25.34 -22.48
N ASN A 22 0.48 -24.49 -22.17
CA ASN A 22 0.66 -23.91 -20.83
C ASN A 22 -0.18 -22.64 -20.63
N ASN A 23 -0.99 -22.26 -21.61
CA ASN A 23 -1.85 -21.10 -21.49
C ASN A 23 -2.88 -21.29 -20.37
N ALA A 24 -3.17 -20.24 -19.62
CA ALA A 24 -4.08 -20.25 -18.48
C ALA A 24 -5.47 -20.82 -18.82
N LEU A 25 -5.92 -20.66 -20.07
CA LEU A 25 -7.20 -21.19 -20.56
C LEU A 25 -7.15 -22.68 -20.87
N LEU A 26 -6.05 -23.15 -21.47
CA LEU A 26 -5.91 -24.51 -22.03
C LEU A 26 -5.17 -25.47 -21.08
N GLY A 27 -4.64 -24.98 -19.97
CA GLY A 27 -3.88 -25.79 -19.02
C GLY A 27 -4.66 -26.98 -18.48
N GLY A 28 -4.02 -28.17 -18.46
CA GLY A 28 -4.62 -29.42 -17.94
C GLY A 28 -5.58 -30.13 -18.88
N ILE A 29 -5.78 -29.66 -20.11
CA ILE A 29 -6.52 -30.40 -21.14
C ILE A 29 -5.64 -31.58 -21.63
N SER A 30 -6.20 -32.80 -21.71
CA SER A 30 -5.46 -33.99 -22.16
C SER A 30 -5.04 -33.88 -23.63
N ASP A 31 -3.94 -34.58 -23.98
CA ASP A 31 -3.34 -34.52 -25.31
C ASP A 31 -4.28 -34.93 -26.44
N GLY A 32 -5.09 -35.94 -26.19
CA GLY A 32 -6.05 -36.44 -27.19
C GLY A 32 -7.17 -35.46 -27.49
N ILE A 33 -7.52 -34.59 -26.52
CA ILE A 33 -8.54 -33.54 -26.69
C ILE A 33 -7.91 -32.28 -27.26
N TYR A 34 -6.68 -31.94 -26.88
CA TYR A 34 -6.00 -30.71 -27.27
C TYR A 34 -5.67 -30.63 -28.77
N ALA A 35 -5.41 -31.78 -29.43
CA ALA A 35 -4.93 -31.81 -30.81
C ALA A 35 -5.91 -31.14 -31.80
N GLU A 36 -7.20 -31.42 -31.70
CA GLU A 36 -8.22 -30.91 -32.61
C GLU A 36 -8.45 -29.37 -32.44
N PRO A 37 -8.64 -28.80 -31.21
CA PRO A 37 -8.68 -27.38 -31.00
C PRO A 37 -7.38 -26.66 -31.38
N ALA A 38 -6.22 -27.29 -31.19
CA ALA A 38 -4.93 -26.67 -31.54
C ALA A 38 -4.81 -26.36 -33.05
N ASP A 39 -5.43 -27.16 -33.92
CA ASP A 39 -5.47 -26.91 -35.36
C ASP A 39 -6.32 -25.66 -35.74
N LYS A 40 -7.26 -25.26 -34.88
CA LYS A 40 -8.10 -24.06 -35.05
C LYS A 40 -7.42 -22.79 -34.54
N ILE A 41 -6.27 -22.88 -33.85
CA ILE A 41 -5.53 -21.71 -33.37
C ILE A 41 -4.74 -21.09 -34.53
N ARG A 42 -5.07 -19.85 -34.88
CA ARG A 42 -4.31 -19.08 -35.87
C ARG A 42 -3.21 -18.28 -35.18
N VAL A 43 -1.95 -18.54 -35.52
CA VAL A 43 -0.80 -17.80 -34.98
C VAL A 43 -0.66 -16.48 -35.69
N ILE A 44 -0.56 -15.39 -34.93
CA ILE A 44 -0.38 -14.03 -35.39
C ILE A 44 0.86 -13.47 -34.69
N GLN A 45 1.74 -12.81 -35.45
CA GLN A 45 2.88 -12.07 -34.93
C GLN A 45 2.55 -10.59 -35.00
N CYS A 46 2.74 -9.89 -33.89
CA CYS A 46 2.48 -8.45 -33.79
C CYS A 46 3.78 -7.69 -33.58
N SER A 47 3.93 -6.59 -34.31
CA SER A 47 5.05 -5.66 -34.16
C SER A 47 4.93 -4.80 -32.90
N PRO A 48 6.02 -4.17 -32.42
CA PRO A 48 5.95 -3.28 -31.26
C PRO A 48 4.91 -2.17 -31.44
N ASN A 49 4.03 -1.99 -30.44
CA ASN A 49 2.92 -1.03 -30.39
C ASN A 49 1.80 -1.28 -31.43
N GLU A 50 1.79 -2.42 -32.10
CA GLU A 50 0.69 -2.79 -32.99
C GLU A 50 -0.61 -3.01 -32.21
N ILE A 51 -1.70 -2.41 -32.70
CA ILE A 51 -3.03 -2.56 -32.10
C ILE A 51 -3.64 -3.85 -32.64
N ILE A 52 -3.97 -4.77 -31.73
CA ILE A 52 -4.58 -6.07 -32.06
C ILE A 52 -6.09 -5.89 -32.32
N PHE A 53 -6.75 -5.06 -31.49
CA PHE A 53 -8.11 -4.58 -31.69
C PHE A 53 -8.35 -3.31 -30.88
N GLU A 54 -9.29 -2.50 -31.33
CA GLU A 54 -9.71 -1.27 -30.67
C GLU A 54 -10.87 -1.51 -29.69
N GLU A 55 -11.05 -0.59 -28.73
CA GLU A 55 -12.24 -0.53 -27.90
C GLU A 55 -13.48 -0.28 -28.79
N ASN A 56 -14.58 -1.00 -28.53
CA ASN A 56 -15.85 -1.01 -29.26
C ASN A 56 -15.82 -1.68 -30.65
N ASP A 57 -14.69 -2.28 -31.06
CA ASP A 57 -14.71 -3.14 -32.24
C ASP A 57 -15.66 -4.34 -32.04
N SER A 58 -16.16 -4.92 -33.11
CA SER A 58 -16.90 -6.18 -33.02
C SER A 58 -15.93 -7.31 -32.64
N GLY A 59 -16.29 -8.12 -31.63
CA GLY A 59 -15.44 -9.19 -31.13
C GLY A 59 -16.01 -10.57 -31.43
N ASP A 60 -15.28 -11.36 -32.22
CA ASP A 60 -15.63 -12.73 -32.63
C ASP A 60 -14.59 -13.78 -32.18
N SER A 61 -13.58 -13.37 -31.46
CA SER A 61 -12.41 -14.20 -31.14
C SER A 61 -11.79 -13.83 -29.80
N LEU A 62 -11.06 -14.78 -29.21
CA LEU A 62 -10.12 -14.55 -28.11
C LEU A 62 -8.68 -14.82 -28.56
N TYR A 63 -7.73 -14.38 -27.78
CA TYR A 63 -6.30 -14.47 -28.07
C TYR A 63 -5.55 -15.09 -26.90
N LEU A 64 -4.64 -16.04 -27.21
CA LEU A 64 -3.73 -16.69 -26.28
C LEU A 64 -2.34 -16.07 -26.48
N ILE A 65 -1.66 -15.62 -25.45
CA ILE A 65 -0.29 -15.08 -25.55
C ILE A 65 0.70 -16.25 -25.46
N ALA A 66 1.50 -16.44 -26.53
CA ALA A 66 2.58 -17.42 -26.55
C ALA A 66 3.91 -16.78 -26.14
N GLU A 67 4.19 -15.54 -26.62
CA GLU A 67 5.44 -14.83 -26.38
C GLU A 67 5.16 -13.33 -26.24
N GLY A 68 5.90 -12.65 -25.37
CA GLY A 68 5.81 -11.22 -25.15
C GLY A 68 4.69 -10.79 -24.20
N SER A 69 4.28 -9.53 -24.30
CA SER A 69 3.24 -8.95 -23.44
C SER A 69 2.28 -8.05 -24.20
N VAL A 70 1.02 -7.99 -23.74
CA VAL A 70 -0.06 -7.22 -24.33
C VAL A 70 -0.58 -6.21 -23.31
N LYS A 71 -0.65 -4.95 -23.73
CA LYS A 71 -1.25 -3.87 -22.94
C LYS A 71 -2.75 -3.80 -23.23
N ILE A 72 -3.57 -3.87 -22.19
CA ILE A 72 -5.00 -3.63 -22.25
C ILE A 72 -5.27 -2.23 -21.73
N SER A 73 -5.94 -1.39 -22.51
CA SER A 73 -6.23 0.00 -22.15
C SER A 73 -7.66 0.38 -22.56
N LYS A 74 -8.21 1.36 -21.84
CA LYS A 74 -9.56 1.87 -22.08
C LYS A 74 -9.54 3.39 -22.15
N ARG A 75 -10.46 3.98 -22.91
CA ARG A 75 -10.59 5.42 -22.99
C ARG A 75 -11.29 5.96 -21.74
N GLY A 76 -10.56 6.74 -20.93
CA GLY A 76 -11.06 7.39 -19.74
C GLY A 76 -12.01 8.56 -20.04
N ARG A 77 -12.66 9.10 -19.00
CA ARG A 77 -13.63 10.20 -19.12
C ARG A 77 -13.08 11.48 -19.75
N ALA A 78 -11.79 11.75 -19.59
CA ALA A 78 -11.10 12.91 -20.18
C ALA A 78 -10.48 12.63 -21.56
N GLY A 79 -10.79 11.46 -22.17
CA GLY A 79 -10.32 11.08 -23.50
C GLY A 79 -8.90 10.50 -23.55
N GLN A 80 -8.18 10.43 -22.42
CA GLN A 80 -6.87 9.77 -22.33
C GLN A 80 -7.02 8.25 -22.30
N GLN A 81 -6.00 7.54 -22.81
CA GLN A 81 -5.93 6.08 -22.69
C GLN A 81 -5.43 5.69 -21.28
N GLU A 82 -6.29 5.02 -20.52
CA GLU A 82 -5.98 4.47 -19.21
C GLU A 82 -5.59 3.00 -19.34
N THR A 83 -4.41 2.62 -18.84
CA THR A 83 -3.96 1.24 -18.86
C THR A 83 -4.65 0.46 -17.76
N LEU A 84 -5.38 -0.59 -18.15
CA LEU A 84 -6.09 -1.47 -17.22
C LEU A 84 -5.22 -2.63 -16.75
N ALA A 85 -4.40 -3.21 -17.66
CA ALA A 85 -3.56 -4.35 -17.34
C ALA A 85 -2.44 -4.53 -18.37
N TYR A 86 -1.36 -5.20 -17.94
CA TYR A 86 -0.39 -5.87 -18.81
C TYR A 86 -0.57 -7.38 -18.65
N LEU A 87 -0.82 -8.05 -19.77
CA LEU A 87 -0.95 -9.51 -19.83
C LEU A 87 0.33 -10.10 -20.39
N MET A 88 0.79 -11.17 -19.78
CA MET A 88 2.08 -11.80 -20.08
C MET A 88 1.90 -13.12 -20.82
N GLU A 89 3.01 -13.76 -21.15
CA GLU A 89 3.00 -15.13 -21.66
C GLU A 89 2.12 -16.06 -20.84
N CYS A 90 1.45 -16.98 -21.49
CA CYS A 90 0.47 -17.91 -20.94
C CYS A 90 -0.87 -17.29 -20.50
N ASP A 91 -1.07 -15.96 -20.59
CA ASP A 91 -2.37 -15.32 -20.40
C ASP A 91 -3.22 -15.39 -21.69
N PHE A 92 -4.51 -15.03 -21.56
CA PHE A 92 -5.43 -14.86 -22.67
C PHE A 92 -6.25 -13.58 -22.53
N PHE A 93 -6.79 -13.06 -23.65
CA PHE A 93 -7.58 -11.81 -23.67
C PHE A 93 -8.60 -11.79 -24.82
N GLY A 94 -9.51 -10.80 -24.80
CA GLY A 94 -10.55 -10.64 -25.80
C GLY A 94 -11.74 -11.61 -25.64
N GLU A 95 -11.74 -12.40 -24.58
CA GLU A 95 -12.73 -13.42 -24.25
C GLU A 95 -14.12 -12.82 -23.97
N MET A 96 -14.18 -11.59 -23.46
CA MET A 96 -15.46 -10.97 -23.06
C MET A 96 -16.41 -10.84 -24.24
N ALA A 97 -15.92 -10.54 -25.42
CA ALA A 97 -16.72 -10.42 -26.62
C ALA A 97 -17.30 -11.78 -27.09
N LEU A 98 -16.69 -12.90 -26.71
CA LEU A 98 -17.24 -14.24 -26.98
C LEU A 98 -18.32 -14.64 -25.97
N VAL A 99 -18.19 -14.22 -24.74
CA VAL A 99 -19.13 -14.54 -23.65
C VAL A 99 -20.36 -13.65 -23.70
N ASP A 100 -20.17 -12.33 -23.88
CA ASP A 100 -21.23 -11.31 -23.82
C ASP A 100 -21.78 -10.91 -25.21
N THR A 101 -21.35 -11.59 -26.28
CA THR A 101 -21.76 -11.32 -27.68
C THR A 101 -21.69 -9.84 -28.06
N GLY A 102 -20.79 -9.10 -27.46
CA GLY A 102 -20.70 -7.66 -27.53
C GLY A 102 -19.49 -7.15 -28.30
N GLN A 103 -19.23 -5.88 -28.10
CA GLN A 103 -18.05 -5.17 -28.58
C GLN A 103 -16.84 -5.44 -27.67
N ARG A 104 -15.65 -5.14 -28.17
CA ARG A 104 -14.42 -5.15 -27.36
C ARG A 104 -14.54 -4.14 -26.23
N SER A 105 -14.41 -4.60 -25.00
CA SER A 105 -14.55 -3.77 -23.79
C SER A 105 -13.35 -2.84 -23.53
N ALA A 106 -12.24 -3.06 -24.24
CA ALA A 106 -10.99 -2.32 -24.14
C ALA A 106 -10.17 -2.50 -25.42
N GLN A 107 -9.16 -1.66 -25.62
CA GLN A 107 -8.13 -1.79 -26.65
C GLN A 107 -7.06 -2.78 -26.20
N ALA A 108 -6.54 -3.59 -27.12
CA ALA A 108 -5.37 -4.43 -26.91
C ALA A 108 -4.24 -4.05 -27.86
N ALA A 109 -3.04 -3.81 -27.34
CA ALA A 109 -1.85 -3.44 -28.10
C ALA A 109 -0.62 -4.24 -27.66
N ALA A 110 0.22 -4.61 -28.63
CA ALA A 110 1.46 -5.34 -28.37
C ALA A 110 2.50 -4.48 -27.65
N VAL A 111 3.16 -5.03 -26.62
CA VAL A 111 4.32 -4.40 -25.96
C VAL A 111 5.57 -5.12 -26.42
N GLY A 112 6.28 -4.53 -27.38
CA GLY A 112 7.37 -5.21 -28.07
C GLY A 112 6.87 -6.19 -29.13
N HIS A 113 7.69 -7.18 -29.49
CA HIS A 113 7.27 -8.27 -30.36
C HIS A 113 6.41 -9.26 -29.58
N VAL A 114 5.25 -9.60 -30.11
CA VAL A 114 4.28 -10.49 -29.46
C VAL A 114 3.82 -11.57 -30.43
N VAL A 115 3.75 -12.80 -29.94
CA VAL A 115 3.14 -13.91 -30.67
C VAL A 115 1.86 -14.33 -29.96
N VAL A 116 0.73 -14.27 -30.67
CA VAL A 116 -0.56 -14.68 -30.14
C VAL A 116 -1.23 -15.75 -30.99
N GLY A 117 -2.03 -16.60 -30.35
CA GLY A 117 -2.92 -17.55 -31.00
C GLY A 117 -4.35 -17.04 -30.96
N ARG A 118 -4.95 -16.71 -32.12
CA ARG A 118 -6.34 -16.35 -32.23
C ARG A 118 -7.22 -17.59 -32.29
N ILE A 119 -8.26 -17.62 -31.46
CA ILE A 119 -9.33 -18.63 -31.47
C ILE A 119 -10.64 -17.89 -31.80
N ASP A 120 -11.25 -18.24 -32.90
CA ASP A 120 -12.56 -17.73 -33.29
C ASP A 120 -13.70 -18.44 -32.53
N ARG A 121 -14.93 -18.02 -32.79
CA ARG A 121 -16.13 -18.58 -32.13
C ARG A 121 -16.25 -20.08 -32.37
N GLU A 122 -15.96 -20.57 -33.56
CA GLU A 122 -16.04 -22.00 -33.86
C GLU A 122 -15.02 -22.79 -33.02
N GLY A 123 -13.78 -22.31 -32.93
CA GLY A 123 -12.75 -22.91 -32.10
C GLY A 123 -13.07 -22.86 -30.61
N TRP A 124 -13.69 -21.77 -30.15
CA TRP A 124 -14.19 -21.63 -28.77
C TRP A 124 -15.30 -22.64 -28.46
N ASP A 125 -16.31 -22.76 -29.34
CA ASP A 125 -17.41 -23.70 -29.17
C ASP A 125 -16.92 -25.14 -29.18
N LEU A 126 -15.95 -25.47 -30.03
CA LEU A 126 -15.29 -26.77 -30.03
C LEU A 126 -14.58 -27.08 -28.70
N LEU A 127 -13.83 -26.14 -28.16
CA LEU A 127 -13.19 -26.24 -26.83
C LEU A 127 -14.21 -26.55 -25.72
N LEU A 128 -15.34 -25.84 -25.75
CA LEU A 128 -16.43 -26.06 -24.80
C LEU A 128 -17.14 -27.42 -25.00
N GLN A 129 -17.18 -27.96 -26.22
CA GLN A 129 -17.73 -29.27 -26.46
C GLN A 129 -16.79 -30.39 -25.97
N LEU A 130 -15.49 -30.25 -26.21
CA LEU A 130 -14.53 -31.32 -25.94
C LEU A 130 -14.02 -31.32 -24.48
N ALA A 131 -13.90 -30.16 -23.85
CA ALA A 131 -13.36 -30.03 -22.49
C ALA A 131 -14.12 -29.00 -21.63
N PRO A 132 -15.46 -29.09 -21.51
CA PRO A 132 -16.26 -28.03 -20.89
C PRO A 132 -15.85 -27.72 -19.44
N GLN A 133 -15.63 -28.74 -18.63
CA GLN A 133 -15.30 -28.56 -17.22
C GLN A 133 -13.96 -27.86 -17.03
N GLN A 134 -12.94 -28.27 -17.80
CA GLN A 134 -11.59 -27.74 -17.69
C GLN A 134 -11.53 -26.30 -18.20
N VAL A 135 -12.11 -26.02 -19.36
CA VAL A 135 -12.14 -24.68 -19.97
C VAL A 135 -12.89 -23.69 -19.08
N LEU A 136 -14.09 -24.06 -18.59
CA LEU A 136 -14.86 -23.20 -17.70
C LEU A 136 -14.17 -22.97 -16.34
N ALA A 137 -13.56 -23.99 -15.77
CA ALA A 137 -12.80 -23.85 -14.51
C ALA A 137 -11.60 -22.92 -14.67
N ASN A 138 -10.83 -23.08 -15.75
CA ASN A 138 -9.68 -22.24 -16.06
C ASN A 138 -10.10 -20.79 -16.35
N PHE A 139 -11.14 -20.61 -17.15
CA PHE A 139 -11.75 -19.31 -17.44
C PHE A 139 -12.18 -18.60 -16.16
N THR A 140 -13.01 -19.25 -15.33
CA THR A 140 -13.52 -18.69 -14.08
C THR A 140 -12.37 -18.32 -13.13
N ARG A 141 -11.35 -19.18 -12.99
CA ARG A 141 -10.16 -18.92 -12.17
C ARG A 141 -9.41 -17.68 -12.64
N SER A 142 -9.20 -17.52 -13.94
CA SER A 142 -8.47 -16.39 -14.52
C SER A 142 -9.25 -15.09 -14.36
N VAL A 143 -10.55 -15.08 -14.65
CA VAL A 143 -11.43 -13.92 -14.49
C VAL A 143 -11.50 -13.49 -13.01
N THR A 144 -11.67 -14.47 -12.10
CA THR A 144 -11.70 -14.19 -10.66
C THR A 144 -10.39 -13.59 -10.16
N LYS A 145 -9.23 -14.09 -10.64
CA LYS A 145 -7.91 -13.53 -10.30
C LYS A 145 -7.78 -12.08 -10.77
N ARG A 146 -8.20 -11.79 -12.00
CA ARG A 146 -8.19 -10.42 -12.55
C ARG A 146 -9.12 -9.47 -11.78
N LEU A 147 -10.33 -9.91 -11.46
CA LEU A 147 -11.27 -9.12 -10.67
C LEU A 147 -10.72 -8.80 -9.28
N ARG A 148 -10.11 -9.75 -8.59
CA ARG A 148 -9.49 -9.50 -7.27
C ARG A 148 -8.36 -8.47 -7.38
N HIS A 149 -7.52 -8.57 -8.40
CA HIS A 149 -6.42 -7.63 -8.60
C HIS A 149 -6.94 -6.20 -8.89
N ASN A 150 -7.91 -6.09 -9.79
CA ASN A 150 -8.52 -4.81 -10.12
C ASN A 150 -9.25 -4.17 -8.93
N ASN A 151 -9.97 -4.98 -8.13
CA ASN A 151 -10.65 -4.48 -6.93
C ASN A 151 -9.66 -3.97 -5.88
N GLN A 152 -8.52 -4.63 -5.69
CA GLN A 152 -7.47 -4.13 -4.80
C GLN A 152 -6.95 -2.77 -5.24
N HIS A 153 -6.60 -2.62 -6.52
CA HIS A 153 -6.15 -1.34 -7.07
C HIS A 153 -7.21 -0.23 -6.93
N PHE A 154 -8.47 -0.55 -7.21
CA PHE A 154 -9.56 0.40 -7.07
C PHE A 154 -9.75 0.87 -5.62
N ILE A 155 -9.71 -0.07 -4.66
CA ILE A 155 -9.81 0.26 -3.23
C ILE A 155 -8.63 1.15 -2.80
N GLU A 156 -7.40 0.84 -3.22
CA GLU A 156 -6.21 1.65 -2.93
C GLU A 156 -6.33 3.07 -3.49
N GLU A 157 -6.85 3.21 -4.71
CA GLU A 157 -7.03 4.51 -5.36
C GLU A 157 -8.13 5.35 -4.69
N VAL A 158 -9.25 4.74 -4.33
CA VAL A 158 -10.33 5.40 -3.56
C VAL A 158 -9.80 5.85 -2.20
N MET A 159 -9.13 4.97 -1.46
CA MET A 159 -8.54 5.32 -0.16
C MET A 159 -7.49 6.45 -0.27
N ARG A 160 -6.68 6.45 -1.34
CA ARG A 160 -5.73 7.53 -1.61
C ARG A 160 -6.45 8.86 -1.89
N SER A 161 -7.50 8.82 -2.70
CA SER A 161 -8.33 10.00 -3.00
C SER A 161 -9.00 10.56 -1.76
N GLU A 162 -9.55 9.71 -0.90
CA GLU A 162 -10.14 10.12 0.38
C GLU A 162 -9.11 10.78 1.30
N ARG A 163 -7.90 10.20 1.42
CA ARG A 163 -6.80 10.80 2.22
C ARG A 163 -6.41 12.17 1.70
N LEU A 164 -6.27 12.34 0.38
CA LEU A 164 -5.96 13.63 -0.22
C LEU A 164 -7.10 14.64 0.00
N SER A 165 -8.35 14.21 -0.04
CA SER A 165 -9.51 15.05 0.26
C SER A 165 -9.52 15.50 1.72
N LEU A 166 -9.17 14.62 2.66
CA LEU A 166 -9.01 14.98 4.09
C LEU A 166 -7.89 15.99 4.30
N VAL A 167 -6.73 15.82 3.64
CA VAL A 167 -5.65 16.83 3.67
C VAL A 167 -6.15 18.15 3.12
N GLY A 168 -6.89 18.16 2.01
CA GLY A 168 -7.46 19.36 1.41
C GLY A 168 -8.42 20.10 2.34
N SER A 169 -9.29 19.37 3.05
CA SER A 169 -10.27 19.98 3.99
C SER A 169 -9.63 20.53 5.27
N THR A 170 -8.44 20.02 5.64
CA THR A 170 -7.71 20.43 6.86
C THR A 170 -6.50 21.33 6.58
N ILE A 171 -6.31 21.76 5.32
CA ILE A 171 -5.14 22.53 4.90
C ILE A 171 -4.97 23.81 5.73
N SER A 172 -6.06 24.44 6.14
CA SER A 172 -6.02 25.65 6.99
C SER A 172 -5.44 25.38 8.38
N SER A 173 -5.75 24.23 8.99
CA SER A 173 -5.17 23.81 10.27
C SER A 173 -3.68 23.49 10.13
N ILE A 174 -3.32 22.76 9.06
CA ILE A 174 -1.92 22.41 8.75
C ILE A 174 -1.08 23.69 8.55
N VAL A 175 -1.58 24.66 7.79
CA VAL A 175 -0.91 25.94 7.56
C VAL A 175 -0.75 26.72 8.88
N HIS A 176 -1.77 26.71 9.73
CA HIS A 176 -1.69 27.32 11.06
C HIS A 176 -0.59 26.66 11.90
N ASP A 177 -0.53 25.35 11.94
CA ASP A 177 0.45 24.59 12.73
C ASP A 177 1.88 24.72 12.18
N MET A 178 2.03 24.90 10.86
CA MET A 178 3.33 25.23 10.25
C MET A 178 3.77 26.67 10.50
N ASN A 179 2.83 27.62 10.62
CA ASN A 179 3.16 29.01 10.94
C ASN A 179 3.72 29.19 12.37
N ASN A 180 3.34 28.33 13.32
CA ASN A 180 3.84 28.38 14.68
C ASN A 180 5.37 28.22 14.76
N PRO A 181 6.01 27.16 14.25
CA PRO A 181 7.47 27.01 14.25
C PRO A 181 8.16 28.09 13.42
N ILE A 182 7.56 28.56 12.32
CA ILE A 182 8.09 29.69 11.55
C ILE A 182 8.14 30.96 12.42
N SER A 183 7.10 31.23 13.17
CA SER A 183 7.05 32.38 14.10
C SER A 183 8.10 32.26 15.21
N CYS A 184 8.33 31.05 15.74
CA CYS A 184 9.41 30.78 16.70
C CYS A 184 10.80 31.07 16.11
N ILE A 185 11.04 30.64 14.86
CA ILE A 185 12.32 30.89 14.15
C ILE A 185 12.51 32.40 13.97
N LEU A 186 11.48 33.11 13.49
CA LEU A 186 11.55 34.57 13.30
C LEU A 186 11.80 35.30 14.60
N CYS A 187 11.12 34.93 15.70
CA CYS A 187 11.33 35.50 17.01
C CYS A 187 12.76 35.29 17.52
N ALA A 188 13.29 34.07 17.40
CA ALA A 188 14.66 33.73 17.78
C ALA A 188 15.71 34.49 16.95
N CYS A 189 15.49 34.63 15.64
CA CYS A 189 16.33 35.50 14.80
C CYS A 189 16.33 36.95 15.21
N GLU A 190 15.16 37.48 15.62
CA GLU A 190 15.06 38.86 16.13
C GLU A 190 15.79 39.05 17.46
N VAL A 191 15.75 38.07 18.37
CA VAL A 191 16.54 38.06 19.62
C VAL A 191 18.03 38.08 19.32
N ILE A 192 18.52 37.24 18.39
CA ILE A 192 19.93 37.22 17.96
C ILE A 192 20.32 38.61 17.39
N ARG A 193 19.46 39.19 16.56
CA ARG A 193 19.73 40.49 15.91
C ARG A 193 19.85 41.65 16.91
N LYS A 194 19.04 41.62 17.98
CA LYS A 194 18.97 42.72 18.96
C LYS A 194 19.96 42.65 20.12
N ASN A 195 20.46 41.43 20.42
CA ASN A 195 21.27 41.19 21.59
C ASN A 195 22.62 40.57 21.23
N ASN A 196 23.72 41.20 21.69
CA ASN A 196 25.09 40.67 21.55
C ASN A 196 25.53 39.80 22.74
N ALA A 197 24.60 39.34 23.60
CA ALA A 197 24.92 38.51 24.76
C ALA A 197 25.08 37.03 24.36
N GLU A 198 26.27 36.45 24.59
CA GLU A 198 26.62 35.08 24.18
C GLU A 198 25.61 34.01 24.65
N GLY A 199 25.03 34.14 25.87
CA GLY A 199 24.06 33.19 26.40
C GLY A 199 22.72 33.18 25.63
N LEU A 200 22.21 34.34 25.22
CA LEU A 200 20.95 34.47 24.49
C LEU A 200 21.04 33.96 23.05
N ILE A 201 22.22 34.00 22.43
CA ILE A 201 22.45 33.45 21.09
C ILE A 201 22.35 31.93 21.13
N GLY A 202 22.88 31.26 22.17
CA GLY A 202 22.75 29.82 22.35
C GLY A 202 21.30 29.34 22.50
N GLU A 203 20.53 30.04 23.38
CA GLU A 203 19.11 29.72 23.57
C GLU A 203 18.28 29.94 22.29
N ALA A 204 18.53 31.02 21.57
CA ALA A 204 17.85 31.27 20.30
C ALA A 204 18.18 30.22 19.22
N ALA A 205 19.43 29.75 19.18
CA ALA A 205 19.85 28.70 18.26
C ALA A 205 19.14 27.36 18.58
N GLU A 206 18.97 27.03 19.88
CA GLU A 206 18.21 25.83 20.27
C GLU A 206 16.73 25.95 19.93
N LEU A 207 16.11 27.08 20.09
CA LEU A 207 14.72 27.37 19.68
C LEU A 207 14.55 27.18 18.16
N ILE A 208 15.46 27.71 17.35
CA ILE A 208 15.47 27.53 15.90
C ILE A 208 15.59 26.04 15.54
N ARG A 209 16.53 25.33 16.14
CA ARG A 209 16.77 23.90 15.90
C ARG A 209 15.52 23.06 16.22
N GLY A 210 14.88 23.34 17.37
CA GLY A 210 13.64 22.68 17.77
C GLY A 210 12.49 22.96 16.79
N ALA A 211 12.35 24.20 16.34
CA ALA A 211 11.33 24.58 15.36
C ALA A 211 11.52 23.91 14.00
N VAL A 212 12.76 23.85 13.48
CA VAL A 212 13.11 23.17 12.24
C VAL A 212 12.80 21.67 12.36
N LYS A 213 13.20 21.01 13.45
CA LYS A 213 12.93 19.60 13.70
C LYS A 213 11.42 19.29 13.72
N ASN A 214 10.62 20.18 14.31
CA ASN A 214 9.16 20.05 14.31
C ASN A 214 8.57 20.16 12.89
N MET A 215 9.05 21.10 12.07
CA MET A 215 8.62 21.22 10.67
C MET A 215 8.99 19.99 9.83
N GLU A 216 10.19 19.44 10.01
CA GLU A 216 10.61 18.20 9.33
C GLU A 216 9.69 17.04 9.72
N ASN A 217 9.35 16.90 10.99
CA ASN A 217 8.45 15.85 11.47
C ASN A 217 7.05 16.02 10.89
N MET A 218 6.47 17.20 10.91
CA MET A 218 5.16 17.51 10.31
C MET A 218 5.13 17.18 8.82
N THR A 219 6.15 17.63 8.09
CA THR A 219 6.26 17.34 6.64
C THR A 219 6.33 15.84 6.37
N ARG A 220 7.11 15.11 7.16
CA ARG A 220 7.22 13.65 7.03
C ARG A 220 5.91 12.94 7.34
N GLU A 221 5.20 13.36 8.40
CA GLU A 221 3.89 12.81 8.75
C GLU A 221 2.86 13.05 7.64
N LEU A 222 2.83 14.24 7.03
CA LEU A 222 1.95 14.55 5.90
C LEU A 222 2.25 13.71 4.66
N ILE A 223 3.54 13.53 4.32
CA ILE A 223 3.95 12.71 3.19
C ILE A 223 3.55 11.25 3.40
N ASP A 224 3.78 10.69 4.59
CA ASP A 224 3.44 9.30 4.91
C ASP A 224 1.93 9.08 4.90
N PHE A 225 1.16 10.01 5.44
CA PHE A 225 -0.30 9.96 5.39
C PHE A 225 -0.82 10.04 3.95
N SER A 226 -0.31 10.98 3.15
CA SER A 226 -0.70 11.17 1.74
C SER A 226 -0.37 9.94 0.87
N ARG A 227 0.80 9.34 1.08
CA ARG A 227 1.23 8.15 0.30
C ARG A 227 0.46 6.89 0.67
N GLY A 228 -0.07 6.81 1.89
CA GLY A 228 -0.79 5.64 2.37
C GLY A 228 0.00 4.34 2.27
N ASN A 229 1.30 4.43 2.48
CA ASN A 229 2.26 3.38 2.17
C ASN A 229 1.98 2.12 2.99
N THR A 230 1.21 1.19 2.44
CA THR A 230 0.83 -0.09 3.05
C THR A 230 1.83 -1.20 2.75
N GLN A 231 2.77 -1.01 1.81
CA GLN A 231 3.82 -1.98 1.56
C GLN A 231 4.82 -1.99 2.71
N LEU A 232 4.84 -3.11 3.44
CA LEU A 232 5.79 -3.36 4.53
C LEU A 232 7.07 -3.97 3.97
N ASN A 233 8.20 -3.54 4.51
CA ASN A 233 9.49 -4.22 4.31
C ASN A 233 9.70 -5.17 5.49
N LEU A 234 9.13 -6.38 5.38
CA LEU A 234 9.20 -7.38 6.44
C LEU A 234 10.62 -7.97 6.53
N GLU A 235 11.23 -7.86 7.70
CA GLU A 235 12.51 -8.46 8.03
C GLU A 235 12.41 -9.27 9.33
N LEU A 236 13.24 -10.29 9.47
CA LEU A 236 13.33 -11.08 10.70
C LEU A 236 14.37 -10.44 11.61
N PHE A 237 13.98 -10.03 12.83
CA PHE A 237 14.88 -9.42 13.81
C PHE A 237 14.49 -9.84 15.23
N LEU A 238 15.39 -9.68 16.18
CA LEU A 238 15.11 -9.95 17.60
C LEU A 238 14.29 -8.79 18.21
N VAL A 239 13.37 -9.14 19.10
CA VAL A 239 12.57 -8.12 19.81
C VAL A 239 13.48 -7.19 20.63
N GLU A 240 14.63 -7.69 21.10
CA GLU A 240 15.66 -6.90 21.79
C GLU A 240 16.20 -5.76 20.90
N ASP A 241 16.42 -5.99 19.59
CA ASP A 241 16.87 -4.94 18.66
C ASP A 241 15.86 -3.79 18.53
N LEU A 242 14.56 -4.09 18.72
CA LEU A 242 13.50 -3.09 18.73
C LEU A 242 13.53 -2.28 20.03
N VAL A 243 13.72 -2.95 21.16
CA VAL A 243 13.84 -2.33 22.49
C VAL A 243 15.02 -1.38 22.53
N ASP A 244 16.19 -1.84 22.10
CA ASP A 244 17.43 -1.05 22.06
C ASP A 244 17.27 0.23 21.22
N ALA A 245 16.59 0.12 20.06
CA ALA A 245 16.32 1.27 19.20
C ALA A 245 15.40 2.30 19.88
N ILE A 246 14.39 1.84 20.63
CA ILE A 246 13.46 2.68 21.37
C ILE A 246 14.16 3.34 22.57
N GLU A 247 14.94 2.60 23.32
CA GLU A 247 15.71 3.13 24.46
C GLU A 247 16.73 4.17 24.03
N ALA A 248 17.45 3.90 22.92
CA ALA A 248 18.41 4.85 22.36
C ALA A 248 17.78 6.17 21.92
N GLU A 249 16.52 6.14 21.42
CA GLU A 249 15.78 7.35 21.07
C GLU A 249 15.24 8.08 22.30
N PHE A 250 14.83 7.31 23.35
CA PHE A 250 14.32 7.86 24.60
C PHE A 250 15.40 8.57 25.42
N SER A 251 16.60 7.98 25.53
CA SER A 251 17.67 8.41 26.44
C SER A 251 18.24 9.81 26.14
N LYS A 252 18.07 10.33 24.93
CA LYS A 252 18.78 11.55 24.47
C LYS A 252 18.31 12.86 25.09
N ASP A 253 17.06 12.97 25.57
CA ASP A 253 16.48 14.29 25.90
C ASP A 253 15.59 14.35 27.17
N ARG A 254 15.54 13.30 28.05
CA ARG A 254 14.47 13.24 29.06
C ARG A 254 14.88 12.70 30.43
N PRO A 255 15.82 13.34 31.17
CA PRO A 255 16.33 12.82 32.43
C PRO A 255 15.31 12.80 33.58
N GLN A 256 14.12 13.40 33.41
CA GLN A 256 13.12 13.53 34.48
C GLN A 256 12.02 12.44 34.43
N ILE A 257 12.03 11.55 33.42
CA ILE A 257 11.03 10.48 33.27
C ILE A 257 11.70 9.14 33.58
N GLU A 258 11.11 8.41 34.52
CA GLU A 258 11.52 7.03 34.81
C GLU A 258 10.98 6.10 33.74
N LEU A 259 11.90 5.51 32.94
CA LEU A 259 11.54 4.47 31.95
C LEU A 259 11.68 3.10 32.59
N ARG A 260 10.61 2.31 32.57
CA ARG A 260 10.58 0.90 32.96
C ARG A 260 10.35 0.05 31.75
N VAL A 261 11.30 -0.85 31.45
CA VAL A 261 11.21 -1.78 30.34
C VAL A 261 11.06 -3.19 30.88
N GLU A 262 9.98 -3.86 30.49
CA GLU A 262 9.62 -5.21 30.94
C GLU A 262 9.50 -6.12 29.73
N VAL A 263 10.52 -6.93 29.45
CA VAL A 263 10.55 -7.83 28.30
C VAL A 263 10.34 -9.27 28.76
N PHE A 264 9.19 -9.83 28.42
CA PHE A 264 8.86 -11.23 28.74
C PHE A 264 8.97 -12.15 27.52
N TYR A 265 9.54 -11.68 26.40
CA TYR A 265 9.76 -12.43 25.18
C TYR A 265 11.01 -11.98 24.45
N ASN A 266 12.00 -12.87 24.31
CA ASN A 266 13.31 -12.60 23.68
C ASN A 266 13.48 -13.28 22.32
N GLY A 267 12.38 -13.66 21.65
CA GLY A 267 12.41 -14.30 20.35
C GLY A 267 12.48 -13.32 19.18
N ALA A 268 12.54 -13.89 17.96
CA ALA A 268 12.48 -13.13 16.73
C ALA A 268 11.03 -12.85 16.32
N ILE A 269 10.86 -11.73 15.58
CA ILE A 269 9.58 -11.34 14.95
C ILE A 269 9.85 -10.97 13.50
N GLN A 270 8.93 -11.34 12.60
CA GLN A 270 8.94 -10.90 11.22
C GLN A 270 8.03 -9.68 11.06
N ALA A 271 8.63 -8.50 10.89
CA ALA A 271 7.90 -7.24 10.80
C ALA A 271 8.74 -6.16 10.10
N ASP A 272 8.14 -5.02 9.80
CA ASP A 272 8.87 -3.83 9.37
C ASP A 272 9.41 -3.08 10.61
N ARG A 273 10.66 -3.38 10.98
CA ARG A 273 11.32 -2.83 12.16
C ARG A 273 11.29 -1.30 12.19
N HIS A 274 11.59 -0.67 11.07
CA HIS A 274 11.66 0.80 10.99
C HIS A 274 10.29 1.44 11.27
N ARG A 275 9.22 0.86 10.75
CA ARG A 275 7.86 1.35 11.00
C ARG A 275 7.41 1.08 12.42
N LEU A 276 7.73 -0.07 12.99
CA LEU A 276 7.40 -0.37 14.40
C LEU A 276 8.15 0.56 15.36
N VAL A 277 9.44 0.81 15.17
CA VAL A 277 10.18 1.82 15.95
C VAL A 277 9.45 3.15 15.91
N ARG A 278 8.99 3.59 14.74
CA ARG A 278 8.26 4.84 14.59
C ARG A 278 6.90 4.85 15.30
N VAL A 279 6.15 3.74 15.26
CA VAL A 279 4.90 3.58 16.03
C VAL A 279 5.17 3.78 17.50
N PHE A 280 6.12 3.04 18.05
CA PHE A 280 6.42 3.09 19.49
C PHE A 280 7.02 4.44 19.90
N SER A 281 7.91 5.02 19.10
CA SER A 281 8.44 6.38 19.35
C SER A 281 7.33 7.43 19.39
N ASN A 282 6.31 7.31 18.53
CA ASN A 282 5.15 8.22 18.55
C ASN A 282 4.31 8.03 19.82
N LEU A 283 4.02 6.79 20.24
CA LEU A 283 3.27 6.50 21.46
C LEU A 283 4.04 6.98 22.71
N ILE A 284 5.34 6.73 22.78
CA ILE A 284 6.21 7.19 23.86
C ILE A 284 6.29 8.71 23.92
N ARG A 285 6.42 9.39 22.78
CA ARG A 285 6.39 10.85 22.72
C ARG A 285 5.07 11.40 23.27
N ASN A 286 3.94 10.82 22.88
CA ASN A 286 2.63 11.22 23.39
C ASN A 286 2.53 11.04 24.92
N ALA A 287 3.03 9.92 25.44
CA ALA A 287 3.11 9.65 26.88
C ALA A 287 3.95 10.69 27.63
N CYS A 288 5.13 11.02 27.11
CA CYS A 288 6.01 12.02 27.70
C CYS A 288 5.37 13.44 27.71
N GLU A 289 4.69 13.80 26.63
CA GLU A 289 3.96 15.07 26.56
C GLU A 289 2.79 15.11 27.57
N ALA A 290 2.07 14.01 27.76
CA ALA A 290 0.99 13.90 28.77
C ALA A 290 1.50 14.02 30.20
N MET A 291 2.75 13.62 30.46
CA MET A 291 3.40 13.71 31.76
C MET A 291 4.13 15.05 32.01
N ALA A 292 4.12 16.00 31.06
CA ALA A 292 4.89 17.23 31.18
C ALA A 292 4.59 18.04 32.47
N LYS A 293 3.32 18.00 32.92
CA LYS A 293 2.81 18.77 34.07
C LYS A 293 2.47 17.90 35.30
N THR A 294 2.77 16.58 35.28
CA THR A 294 2.52 15.69 36.40
C THR A 294 3.72 15.61 37.32
N ASP A 295 3.50 15.37 38.62
CA ASP A 295 4.57 15.22 39.59
C ASP A 295 5.27 13.89 39.43
N GLN A 296 4.53 12.80 39.17
CA GLN A 296 5.06 11.48 38.94
C GLN A 296 5.14 11.22 37.44
N LYS A 297 6.33 10.87 36.94
CA LYS A 297 6.60 10.66 35.53
C LYS A 297 7.19 9.28 35.30
N ILE A 298 6.32 8.28 35.22
CA ILE A 298 6.72 6.89 34.97
C ILE A 298 6.15 6.47 33.62
N LEU A 299 7.02 6.00 32.76
CA LEU A 299 6.69 5.39 31.47
C LEU A 299 7.08 3.92 31.53
N THR A 300 6.12 3.03 31.35
CA THR A 300 6.35 1.58 31.29
C THR A 300 6.19 1.10 29.86
N PHE A 301 7.18 0.39 29.34
CA PHE A 301 7.11 -0.32 28.06
C PHE A 301 7.23 -1.82 28.33
N ALA A 302 6.15 -2.56 28.15
CA ALA A 302 6.10 -4.00 28.43
C ALA A 302 5.83 -4.79 27.14
N ILE A 303 6.51 -5.94 26.99
CA ILE A 303 6.37 -6.85 25.86
C ILE A 303 6.05 -8.24 26.40
N LYS A 304 4.91 -8.80 25.97
CA LYS A 304 4.42 -10.11 26.45
C LYS A 304 4.06 -10.99 25.24
N ARG A 305 4.30 -12.28 25.35
CA ARG A 305 3.78 -13.27 24.41
C ARG A 305 2.34 -13.62 24.79
N THR A 306 1.46 -13.62 23.80
CA THR A 306 0.08 -14.09 23.90
C THR A 306 -0.10 -15.39 23.11
N GLU A 307 -1.26 -15.99 23.14
CA GLU A 307 -1.61 -17.18 22.35
C GLU A 307 -1.56 -16.92 20.85
N THR A 308 -1.84 -15.69 20.42
CA THR A 308 -1.98 -15.29 19.01
C THR A 308 -0.79 -14.49 18.48
N GLY A 309 0.12 -14.01 19.35
CA GLY A 309 1.20 -13.14 18.89
C GLY A 309 2.01 -12.49 20.03
N LEU A 310 2.43 -11.26 19.78
CA LEU A 310 3.08 -10.40 20.76
C LEU A 310 2.21 -9.22 21.10
N GLN A 311 2.15 -8.89 22.38
CA GLN A 311 1.50 -7.71 22.90
C GLN A 311 2.53 -6.74 23.44
N PHE A 312 2.46 -5.50 22.98
CA PHE A 312 3.26 -4.37 23.42
C PHE A 312 2.35 -3.40 24.17
N GLU A 313 2.70 -3.10 25.42
CA GLU A 313 1.97 -2.15 26.26
C GLU A 313 2.85 -0.94 26.54
N ILE A 314 2.33 0.26 26.30
CA ILE A 314 2.94 1.55 26.63
C ILE A 314 2.03 2.25 27.61
N SER A 315 2.47 2.38 28.87
CA SER A 315 1.68 2.97 29.96
C SER A 315 2.37 4.18 30.53
N ASP A 316 1.66 5.28 30.72
CA ASP A 316 2.14 6.53 31.30
C ASP A 316 1.32 6.91 32.54
N THR A 317 1.91 7.76 33.41
CA THR A 317 1.26 8.37 34.57
C THR A 317 0.84 9.81 34.27
N GLY A 318 0.47 10.11 33.02
CA GLY A 318 0.08 11.42 32.55
C GLY A 318 -1.35 11.84 32.94
N CYS A 319 -1.79 12.95 32.40
CA CYS A 319 -3.12 13.53 32.67
C CYS A 319 -4.29 12.76 32.05
N GLY A 320 -4.00 11.69 31.30
CA GLY A 320 -5.02 10.90 30.59
C GLY A 320 -5.62 11.61 29.38
N ILE A 321 -6.58 10.91 28.77
CA ILE A 321 -7.33 11.37 27.59
C ILE A 321 -8.80 11.53 27.98
N PRO A 322 -9.45 12.67 27.69
CA PRO A 322 -10.87 12.86 27.96
C PRO A 322 -11.74 11.78 27.31
N ALA A 323 -12.69 11.24 28.04
CA ALA A 323 -13.56 10.13 27.58
C ALA A 323 -14.27 10.43 26.25
N GLN A 324 -14.62 11.69 26.00
CA GLN A 324 -15.27 12.13 24.77
C GLN A 324 -14.36 11.98 23.52
N LEU A 325 -13.03 11.98 23.69
CA LEU A 325 -12.06 11.88 22.62
C LEU A 325 -11.61 10.44 22.35
N LEU A 326 -11.72 9.54 23.35
CA LEU A 326 -11.27 8.16 23.23
C LEU A 326 -11.77 7.44 21.96
N PRO A 327 -13.04 7.57 21.54
CA PRO A 327 -13.53 6.91 20.31
C PRO A 327 -12.87 7.44 19.03
N ARG A 328 -12.32 8.66 19.08
CA ARG A 328 -11.86 9.38 17.90
C ARG A 328 -10.35 9.65 17.85
N ILE A 329 -9.58 9.21 18.84
CA ILE A 329 -8.14 9.53 18.92
C ILE A 329 -7.30 8.98 17.77
N PHE A 330 -7.81 7.95 17.08
CA PHE A 330 -7.17 7.37 15.90
C PHE A 330 -7.66 7.98 14.58
N GLU A 331 -8.63 8.89 14.63
CA GLU A 331 -9.03 9.66 13.44
C GLU A 331 -7.93 10.67 13.08
N PRO A 332 -7.65 10.88 11.79
CA PRO A 332 -6.70 11.89 11.35
C PRO A 332 -7.08 13.28 11.85
N PHE A 333 -6.06 14.10 12.18
CA PHE A 333 -6.18 15.48 12.63
C PHE A 333 -6.89 15.71 13.98
N VAL A 334 -7.18 14.67 14.73
CA VAL A 334 -7.70 14.79 16.09
C VAL A 334 -6.54 15.12 17.04
N THR A 335 -6.61 16.27 17.68
CA THR A 335 -5.63 16.75 18.69
C THR A 335 -6.34 17.28 19.92
N HIS A 336 -5.69 17.22 21.09
CA HIS A 336 -6.19 17.80 22.33
C HIS A 336 -5.05 18.36 23.15
N GLY A 337 -5.15 19.64 23.53
CA GLY A 337 -4.22 20.29 24.45
C GLY A 337 -2.79 20.50 23.92
N LYS A 338 -2.55 20.26 22.62
CA LYS A 338 -1.23 20.39 21.99
C LYS A 338 -1.20 21.57 21.03
N SER A 339 -0.27 22.49 21.23
CA SER A 339 -0.03 23.61 20.32
C SER A 339 0.75 23.24 19.06
N ASN A 340 1.38 22.06 19.03
CA ASN A 340 2.32 21.65 17.96
C ASN A 340 2.06 20.24 17.40
N GLY A 341 0.86 19.67 17.54
CA GLY A 341 0.55 18.32 17.09
C GLY A 341 -0.31 18.29 15.83
N THR A 342 0.13 17.61 14.76
CA THR A 342 -0.62 17.45 13.51
C THR A 342 -1.90 16.61 13.65
N GLY A 343 -2.02 15.81 14.73
CA GLY A 343 -3.09 14.84 14.90
C GLY A 343 -2.99 13.63 13.94
N LEU A 344 -1.88 13.48 13.21
CA LEU A 344 -1.67 12.36 12.27
C LEU A 344 -0.95 11.18 12.92
N GLY A 345 -0.18 11.39 13.98
CA GLY A 345 0.69 10.38 14.56
C GLY A 345 -0.05 9.10 14.97
N LEU A 346 -1.18 9.22 15.69
CA LEU A 346 -1.97 8.04 16.11
C LEU A 346 -2.68 7.36 14.93
N ALA A 347 -3.18 8.12 13.97
CA ALA A 347 -3.78 7.59 12.75
C ALA A 347 -2.77 6.78 11.92
N ILE A 348 -1.56 7.31 11.76
CA ILE A 348 -0.45 6.61 11.08
C ILE A 348 -0.04 5.36 11.87
N SER A 349 0.07 5.47 13.21
CA SER A 349 0.41 4.32 14.06
C SER A 349 -0.61 3.19 13.90
N LYS A 350 -1.91 3.51 13.89
CA LYS A 350 -2.97 2.54 13.65
C LYS A 350 -2.85 1.89 12.27
N ALA A 351 -2.65 2.68 11.20
CA ALA A 351 -2.49 2.17 9.85
C ALA A 351 -1.28 1.22 9.71
N VAL A 352 -0.15 1.54 10.37
CA VAL A 352 1.03 0.66 10.38
C VAL A 352 0.76 -0.65 11.11
N VAL A 353 0.11 -0.61 12.27
CA VAL A 353 -0.24 -1.80 13.04
C VAL A 353 -1.22 -2.69 12.27
N GLU A 354 -2.25 -2.10 11.66
CA GLU A 354 -3.22 -2.82 10.82
C GLU A 354 -2.56 -3.44 9.56
N ALA A 355 -1.57 -2.76 8.96
CA ALA A 355 -0.80 -3.32 7.86
C ALA A 355 0.00 -4.57 8.27
N HIS A 356 0.44 -4.64 9.54
CA HIS A 356 1.04 -5.85 10.13
C HIS A 356 0.00 -6.89 10.60
N HIS A 357 -1.27 -6.74 10.21
CA HIS A 357 -2.39 -7.59 10.65
C HIS A 357 -2.62 -7.57 12.17
N GLY A 358 -2.16 -6.51 12.85
CA GLY A 358 -2.29 -6.30 14.27
C GLY A 358 -3.48 -5.43 14.65
N THR A 359 -3.62 -5.18 15.95
CA THR A 359 -4.61 -4.26 16.50
C THR A 359 -3.95 -3.29 17.48
N ILE A 360 -4.46 -2.06 17.54
CA ILE A 360 -4.07 -1.06 18.54
C ILE A 360 -5.29 -0.61 19.31
N SER A 361 -5.17 -0.57 20.62
CA SER A 361 -6.23 -0.14 21.53
C SER A 361 -5.69 0.81 22.61
N VAL A 362 -6.59 1.48 23.32
CA VAL A 362 -6.24 2.44 24.36
C VAL A 362 -7.18 2.30 25.55
N LYS A 363 -6.60 2.41 26.75
CA LYS A 363 -7.31 2.62 28.01
C LYS A 363 -6.75 3.86 28.66
N SER A 364 -7.61 4.78 29.07
CA SER A 364 -7.17 6.04 29.67
C SER A 364 -8.13 6.51 30.74
N GLY A 365 -7.60 7.19 31.74
CA GLY A 365 -8.31 7.74 32.89
C GLY A 365 -7.49 8.84 33.56
N GLU A 366 -7.92 9.31 34.73
CA GLU A 366 -7.25 10.38 35.48
C GLU A 366 -5.82 10.01 35.95
N GLN A 367 -5.48 8.72 35.96
CA GLN A 367 -4.19 8.23 36.44
C GLN A 367 -3.19 7.90 35.32
N GLY A 368 -3.54 8.21 34.06
CA GLY A 368 -2.67 7.97 32.92
C GLY A 368 -3.34 7.28 31.75
N THR A 369 -2.51 6.87 30.79
CA THR A 369 -2.95 6.21 29.55
C THR A 369 -2.14 4.95 29.32
N THR A 370 -2.79 3.90 28.84
CA THR A 370 -2.14 2.67 28.36
C THR A 370 -2.57 2.41 26.92
N PHE A 371 -1.61 2.41 26.00
CA PHE A 371 -1.77 1.92 24.64
C PHE A 371 -1.35 0.46 24.59
N THR A 372 -2.15 -0.37 23.95
CA THR A 372 -1.86 -1.79 23.71
C THR A 372 -1.81 -2.05 22.22
N VAL A 373 -0.71 -2.63 21.75
CA VAL A 373 -0.49 -3.04 20.35
C VAL A 373 -0.33 -4.56 20.34
N ASP A 374 -1.20 -5.26 19.64
CA ASP A 374 -1.13 -6.70 19.44
C ASP A 374 -0.68 -6.99 18.00
N LEU A 375 0.41 -7.73 17.83
CA LEU A 375 0.94 -8.15 16.53
C LEU A 375 0.92 -9.68 16.44
N PRO A 376 0.38 -10.27 15.35
CA PRO A 376 0.43 -11.72 15.16
C PRO A 376 1.88 -12.15 14.91
N ILE A 377 2.29 -13.27 15.50
CA ILE A 377 3.52 -13.95 15.09
C ILE A 377 3.13 -14.86 13.92
N GLN A 378 3.61 -14.52 12.72
CA GLN A 378 3.55 -15.47 11.61
C GLN A 378 4.53 -16.60 11.92
N ALA A 379 4.01 -17.83 12.00
CA ALA A 379 4.78 -19.04 12.26
C ALA A 379 5.69 -19.39 11.09
#